data_d8563189a9061ad840f1a1b48e070f12
#
_entry.id   d8563189a9061ad840f1a1b48e070f12
#
_cell.length_a   1.000
_cell.length_b   1.000
_cell.length_c   1.000
_cell.angle_alpha   90.00
_cell.angle_beta   90.00
_cell.angle_gamma   90.00
#
_symmetry.space_group_name_H-M   'P 1'
#
loop_
_entity.id
_entity.type
_entity.pdbx_description
1 polymer ?
#
loop_
_entity_poly.entity_id
_entity_poly.type
_entity_poly.pdbx_seq_one_letter_code
_entity_poly.pdbx_strand_id
1 'polypeptide(L)'
;MAAIKLTKEKLEEILVRRLDLQQPIFHLEKSGGRLVGDIISPSFKRRGDEERQNLIWDALASEFGAESVRLVGMLLAYTPDEWNLNENGIPQPTRGKKAG
;
A
#
# COMPACT_ATOMS: atom_id res chain seq x y z
N MET A 1 -12.03 -11.79 23.68
CA MET A 1 -11.15 -11.88 22.62
C MET A 1 -10.42 -10.59 22.32
N ALA A 2 -9.19 -10.67 22.20
CA ALA A 2 -8.40 -9.49 22.00
C ALA A 2 -8.66 -8.90 20.63
N ALA A 3 -8.57 -7.61 20.52
CA ALA A 3 -8.69 -6.95 19.23
C ALA A 3 -7.50 -7.32 18.38
N ILE A 4 -7.71 -7.35 17.09
CA ILE A 4 -6.64 -7.59 16.16
C ILE A 4 -5.71 -6.40 16.21
N LYS A 5 -4.44 -6.67 16.34
CA LYS A 5 -3.45 -5.62 16.33
C LYS A 5 -2.55 -5.79 15.13
N LEU A 6 -2.57 -4.82 14.25
CA LEU A 6 -1.80 -4.88 13.03
C LEU A 6 -0.60 -3.97 13.13
N THR A 7 0.58 -4.52 12.92
CA THR A 7 1.81 -3.74 12.91
C THR A 7 2.25 -3.55 11.46
N LYS A 8 3.17 -2.60 11.26
CA LYS A 8 3.72 -2.37 9.93
C LYS A 8 4.37 -3.65 9.39
N GLU A 9 5.14 -4.32 10.25
CA GLU A 9 5.83 -5.53 9.84
C GLU A 9 4.86 -6.62 9.42
N LYS A 10 3.78 -6.75 10.16
CA LYS A 10 2.79 -7.77 9.83
C LYS A 10 2.08 -7.46 8.54
N LEU A 11 1.76 -6.19 8.31
CA LEU A 11 1.13 -5.78 7.07
C LEU A 11 2.05 -6.06 5.89
N GLU A 12 3.33 -5.73 6.03
CA GLU A 12 4.30 -5.99 4.97
C GLU A 12 4.36 -7.48 4.65
N GLU A 13 4.42 -8.29 5.69
CA GLU A 13 4.51 -9.73 5.51
C GLU A 13 3.30 -10.28 4.76
N ILE A 14 2.13 -9.82 5.14
CA ILE A 14 0.91 -10.29 4.53
C ILE A 14 0.87 -9.94 3.05
N LEU A 15 1.21 -8.69 2.73
CA LEU A 15 1.14 -8.24 1.34
C LEU A 15 2.18 -8.91 0.49
N VAL A 16 3.40 -9.09 1.02
CA VAL A 16 4.43 -9.78 0.26
C VAL A 16 4.00 -11.20 -0.05
N ARG A 17 3.47 -11.88 0.95
CA ARG A 17 3.08 -13.27 0.77
C ARG A 17 1.90 -13.43 -0.15
N ARG A 18 0.88 -12.61 0.03
CA ARG A 18 -0.33 -12.79 -0.73
C ARG A 18 -0.25 -12.27 -2.16
N LEU A 19 0.53 -11.22 -2.36
CA LEU A 19 0.67 -10.63 -3.68
C LEU A 19 1.94 -11.07 -4.39
N ASP A 20 2.77 -11.85 -3.70
CA ASP A 20 4.02 -12.32 -4.26
C ASP A 20 4.86 -11.16 -4.79
N LEU A 21 5.02 -10.15 -3.93
CA LEU A 21 5.72 -8.94 -4.33
C LEU A 21 7.21 -9.19 -4.46
N GLN A 22 7.78 -8.64 -5.52
CA GLN A 22 9.21 -8.73 -5.79
C GLN A 22 9.88 -7.47 -5.30
N GLN A 23 10.94 -7.63 -4.53
CA GLN A 23 11.76 -6.50 -4.07
C GLN A 23 10.91 -5.34 -3.56
N PRO A 24 10.00 -5.61 -2.64
CA PRO A 24 9.07 -4.56 -2.21
C PRO A 24 9.74 -3.56 -1.29
N ILE A 25 9.29 -2.32 -1.39
CA ILE A 25 9.67 -1.27 -0.47
C ILE A 25 8.38 -0.69 0.09
N PHE A 26 8.31 -0.55 1.39
CA PHE A 26 7.11 -0.05 2.05
C PHE A 26 7.44 1.24 2.79
N HIS A 27 6.58 2.22 2.63
CA HIS A 27 6.62 3.43 3.43
C HIS A 27 5.30 3.52 4.15
N LEU A 28 5.23 2.96 5.33
CA LEU A 28 3.99 2.86 6.09
C LEU A 28 4.04 3.74 7.32
N GLU A 29 2.90 4.24 7.71
CA GLU A 29 2.79 5.01 8.94
C GLU A 29 1.39 4.86 9.51
N LYS A 30 1.25 5.20 10.77
CA LYS A 30 -0.04 5.20 11.42
C LYS A 30 -0.69 6.56 11.25
N SER A 31 -1.95 6.53 10.91
CA SER A 31 -2.71 7.76 10.74
C SER A 31 -4.13 7.50 11.19
N GLY A 32 -4.54 8.16 12.27
CA GLY A 32 -5.89 8.00 12.77
C GLY A 32 -6.22 6.58 13.18
N GLY A 33 -5.24 5.86 13.70
CA GLY A 33 -5.46 4.48 14.14
C GLY A 33 -5.38 3.46 13.04
N ARG A 34 -5.11 3.88 11.82
CA ARG A 34 -4.98 2.97 10.69
C ARG A 34 -3.59 3.05 10.11
N LEU A 35 -3.20 2.00 9.43
CA LEU A 35 -1.94 2.01 8.70
C LEU A 35 -2.19 2.52 7.29
N VAL A 36 -1.36 3.46 6.85
CA VAL A 36 -1.47 4.04 5.51
C VAL A 36 -0.07 4.12 4.93
N GLY A 37 0.04 4.32 3.63
CA GLY A 37 1.33 4.55 3.04
C GLY A 37 1.44 4.10 1.62
N ASP A 38 2.68 3.83 1.22
CA ASP A 38 3.02 3.50 -0.15
C ASP A 38 3.70 2.15 -0.21
N ILE A 39 3.44 1.44 -1.29
CA ILE A 39 4.06 0.14 -1.58
C ILE A 39 4.72 0.25 -2.94
N ILE A 40 6.01 0.01 -3.00
CA ILE A 40 6.75 0.11 -4.24
C ILE A 40 7.25 -1.28 -4.62
N SER A 41 6.92 -1.74 -5.81
CA SER A 41 7.38 -3.04 -6.27
C SER A 41 7.22 -3.15 -7.77
N PRO A 42 8.20 -3.77 -8.46
CA PRO A 42 8.02 -4.01 -9.89
C PRO A 42 6.86 -4.94 -10.19
N SER A 43 6.37 -5.64 -9.19
CA SER A 43 5.22 -6.52 -9.39
C SER A 43 3.98 -5.80 -9.84
N PHE A 44 3.91 -4.49 -9.62
CA PHE A 44 2.75 -3.70 -10.04
C PHE A 44 2.84 -3.24 -11.50
N LYS A 45 3.89 -3.59 -12.18
CA LYS A 45 4.04 -3.19 -13.56
C LYS A 45 2.91 -3.79 -14.39
N ARG A 46 2.39 -3.00 -15.31
CA ARG A 46 1.31 -3.42 -16.22
C ARG A 46 -0.02 -3.61 -15.54
N ARG A 47 -0.15 -3.11 -14.33
CA ARG A 47 -1.43 -3.16 -13.64
C ARG A 47 -1.90 -1.75 -13.41
N GLY A 48 -3.17 -1.49 -13.71
CA GLY A 48 -3.74 -0.18 -13.49
C GLY A 48 -4.02 0.06 -12.03
N ASP A 49 -4.36 1.30 -11.71
CA ASP A 49 -4.60 1.68 -10.33
C ASP A 49 -5.72 0.86 -9.69
N GLU A 50 -6.79 0.66 -10.43
CA GLU A 50 -7.92 -0.07 -9.89
C GLU A 50 -7.52 -1.52 -9.60
N GLU A 51 -6.79 -2.12 -10.50
CA GLU A 51 -6.35 -3.49 -10.30
C GLU A 51 -5.44 -3.62 -9.10
N ARG A 52 -4.53 -2.65 -8.94
CA ARG A 52 -3.61 -2.66 -7.79
C ARG A 52 -4.39 -2.57 -6.49
N GLN A 53 -5.38 -1.69 -6.44
CA GLN A 53 -6.19 -1.54 -5.25
C GLN A 53 -6.99 -2.79 -4.97
N ASN A 54 -7.53 -3.42 -6.01
CA ASN A 54 -8.28 -4.65 -5.82
C ASN A 54 -7.40 -5.74 -5.25
N LEU A 55 -6.18 -5.86 -5.74
CA LEU A 55 -5.25 -6.87 -5.23
C LEU A 55 -4.96 -6.65 -3.75
N ILE A 56 -4.68 -5.40 -3.39
CA ILE A 56 -4.36 -5.07 -2.01
C ILE A 56 -5.54 -5.38 -1.10
N TRP A 57 -6.72 -4.90 -1.47
CA TRP A 57 -7.87 -5.06 -0.59
C TRP A 57 -8.38 -6.49 -0.56
N ASP A 58 -8.24 -7.25 -1.64
CA ASP A 58 -8.56 -8.66 -1.61
C ASP A 58 -7.65 -9.40 -0.65
N ALA A 59 -6.37 -9.06 -0.65
CA ALA A 59 -5.42 -9.68 0.26
C ALA A 59 -5.78 -9.38 1.71
N LEU A 60 -6.11 -8.13 1.97
CA LEU A 60 -6.45 -7.72 3.33
C LEU A 60 -7.76 -8.36 3.79
N ALA A 61 -8.73 -8.43 2.89
CA ALA A 61 -10.00 -9.04 3.25
C ALA A 61 -9.83 -10.53 3.54
N SER A 62 -8.91 -11.18 2.82
CA SER A 62 -8.63 -12.59 3.08
C SER A 62 -8.05 -12.81 4.47
N GLU A 63 -7.28 -11.83 4.96
CA GLU A 63 -6.66 -11.97 6.27
C GLU A 63 -7.54 -11.49 7.41
N PHE A 64 -8.28 -10.40 7.19
CA PHE A 64 -8.96 -9.73 8.28
C PHE A 64 -10.47 -9.61 8.08
N GLY A 65 -10.96 -9.98 6.91
CA GLY A 65 -12.39 -9.83 6.65
C GLY A 65 -12.83 -8.39 6.74
N ALA A 66 -13.94 -8.17 7.39
CA ALA A 66 -14.50 -6.82 7.50
C ALA A 66 -13.65 -5.88 8.32
N GLU A 67 -12.73 -6.41 9.11
CA GLU A 67 -11.88 -5.56 9.93
C GLU A 67 -10.84 -4.81 9.12
N SER A 68 -10.60 -5.22 7.87
CA SER A 68 -9.54 -4.60 7.09
C SER A 68 -9.72 -3.09 6.97
N VAL A 69 -10.95 -2.61 6.80
CA VAL A 69 -11.16 -1.17 6.66
C VAL A 69 -10.94 -0.41 7.96
N ARG A 70 -10.91 -1.11 9.08
CA ARG A 70 -10.61 -0.47 10.35
C ARG A 70 -9.13 -0.43 10.62
N LEU A 71 -8.41 -1.38 10.09
CA LEU A 71 -6.98 -1.52 10.37
C LEU A 71 -6.13 -0.77 9.37
N VAL A 72 -6.60 -0.64 8.14
CA VAL A 72 -5.81 -0.08 7.05
C VAL A 72 -6.60 1.02 6.37
N GLY A 73 -5.95 2.15 6.20
CA GLY A 73 -6.54 3.25 5.45
C GLY A 73 -6.11 3.18 4.01
N MET A 74 -5.46 4.23 3.52
CA MET A 74 -5.07 4.29 2.12
C MET A 74 -3.70 3.66 1.90
N LEU A 75 -3.62 2.74 0.95
CA LEU A 75 -2.35 2.19 0.51
C LEU A 75 -2.24 2.41 -0.98
N LEU A 76 -1.17 3.07 -1.40
CA LEU A 76 -0.94 3.36 -2.81
C LEU A 76 0.17 2.46 -3.31
N ALA A 77 0.04 2.00 -4.54
CA ALA A 77 1.00 1.07 -5.13
C ALA A 77 1.72 1.70 -6.30
N TYR A 78 3.02 1.53 -6.32
CA TYR A 78 3.88 2.12 -7.36
C TYR A 78 4.86 1.10 -7.88
N THR A 79 5.26 1.24 -9.14
CA THR A 79 6.47 0.58 -9.59
C THR A 79 7.66 1.47 -9.21
N PRO A 80 8.86 0.90 -9.22
CA PRO A 80 10.04 1.73 -8.95
C PRO A 80 10.18 2.91 -9.87
N ASP A 81 9.83 2.75 -11.14
CA ASP A 81 9.91 3.85 -12.09
C ASP A 81 8.96 4.97 -11.69
N GLU A 82 7.74 4.62 -11.32
CA GLU A 82 6.76 5.61 -10.91
C GLU A 82 7.21 6.33 -9.64
N TRP A 83 7.77 5.58 -8.73
CA TRP A 83 8.23 6.16 -7.47
C TRP A 83 9.44 7.08 -7.69
N ASN A 84 10.34 6.69 -8.56
CA ASN A 84 11.50 7.51 -8.84
C ASN A 84 11.14 8.85 -9.46
N LEU A 85 10.11 8.87 -10.29
CA LEU A 85 9.65 10.13 -10.85
C LEU A 85 9.20 11.06 -9.75
N ASN A 86 8.49 10.53 -8.76
CA ASN A 86 8.10 11.31 -7.60
C ASN A 86 9.32 11.82 -6.84
N GLU A 87 10.25 10.91 -6.59
CA GLU A 87 11.41 11.23 -5.76
C GLU A 87 12.31 12.24 -6.40
N ASN A 88 12.33 12.30 -7.71
CA ASN A 88 13.22 13.19 -8.41
C ASN A 88 12.66 14.57 -8.61
N GLY A 89 11.57 14.89 -7.93
CA GLY A 89 11.06 16.24 -7.99
C GLY A 89 10.22 16.53 -9.20
N ILE A 90 9.89 15.54 -9.97
CA ILE A 90 8.99 15.73 -11.10
C ILE A 90 7.62 16.06 -10.53
N PRO A 91 7.00 17.15 -10.97
CA PRO A 91 5.69 17.50 -10.45
C PRO A 91 4.73 16.36 -10.63
N GLN A 92 4.01 16.06 -9.57
CA GLN A 92 3.03 15.00 -9.61
C GLN A 92 1.66 15.59 -9.39
N PRO A 93 0.73 15.26 -10.22
CA PRO A 93 -0.62 15.78 -10.05
C PRO A 93 -1.35 15.15 -8.89
N THR A 94 -0.77 14.18 -8.30
CA THR A 94 -1.47 13.47 -7.28
C THR A 94 -0.96 13.81 -5.92
N ARG A 95 -1.43 13.09 -5.00
CA ARG A 95 -0.96 13.17 -3.65
C ARG A 95 -1.19 14.48 -3.05
N GLY A 96 -2.03 15.14 -3.62
CA GLY A 96 -2.35 16.37 -3.07
C GLY A 96 -1.24 17.32 -3.04
N LYS A 97 -0.45 17.23 -3.75
CA LYS A 97 0.46 18.10 -3.65
C LYS A 97 0.25 19.12 -4.27
N LYS A 98 -0.10 19.62 -4.28
CA LYS A 98 -0.30 20.56 -4.78
C LYS A 98 0.42 21.14 -5.12
N ALA A 99 0.54 21.15 -5.62
CA ALA A 99 1.17 21.60 -6.19
C ALA A 99 1.46 22.63 -6.01
N GLY A 100 1.63 22.75 -5.84
CA GLY A 100 1.98 23.96 -5.58
C GLY A 100 2.03 24.49 -5.82
#